data_98ed4d2e3b4741575fa8d4c854126b5e
#
_entry.id   98ed4d2e3b4741575fa8d4c854126b5e
#
_cell.length_a   1.000
_cell.length_b   1.000
_cell.length_c   1.000
_cell.angle_alpha   90.00
_cell.angle_beta   90.00
_cell.angle_gamma   90.00
#
_symmetry.space_group_name_H-M   'P 1'
#
loop_
_entity.id
_entity.type
_entity.pdbx_description
1 polymer ?
#
loop_
_entity_poly.entity_id
_entity_poly.type
_entity_poly.pdbx_seq_one_letter_code
_entity_poly.pdbx_strand_id
1 'polypeptide(L)'
;MKNIFISGASSGIGESMAKSYSKKGCTLGLCSRNIKKLNLVKEECEKLGGKIFIYQLDVQNSQKCIEISKKFNLEAGGVDCVIANAGIGGDDGLFSGNSQKFNNILKTNLFGVTNLLMPFIPIMKKQKSGTLVCISSVAAFIPTPFHGAYCSSKSAIKMIFDSWRPSLKIFNIKTVTICPGFIDTPMVKGVGRKFPIKSADIASEKFLKIIEKEVDTYIYPYFYKIIIYFYKLIPKKIYNMLITKIFSKPIS
;
A
#
# COMPACT_ATOMS: atom_id res chain seq x y z
N MET A 1 -4.25 -6.13 -18.03
CA MET A 1 -4.08 -6.90 -16.77
C MET A 1 -5.36 -7.65 -16.49
N LYS A 2 -5.26 -8.96 -16.29
CA LYS A 2 -6.42 -9.84 -16.01
C LYS A 2 -6.33 -10.47 -14.63
N ASN A 3 -5.15 -10.93 -14.22
CA ASN A 3 -4.92 -11.68 -12.98
C ASN A 3 -4.18 -10.81 -11.96
N ILE A 4 -4.87 -10.37 -10.90
CA ILE A 4 -4.38 -9.36 -9.98
C ILE A 4 -4.45 -9.87 -8.55
N PHE A 5 -3.36 -9.76 -7.80
CA PHE A 5 -3.31 -10.10 -6.38
C PHE A 5 -3.27 -8.84 -5.51
N ILE A 6 -4.15 -8.73 -4.50
CA ILE A 6 -4.28 -7.53 -3.66
C ILE A 6 -4.22 -7.93 -2.18
N SER A 7 -3.25 -7.40 -1.43
CA SER A 7 -3.21 -7.56 0.02
C SER A 7 -3.95 -6.44 0.75
N GLY A 8 -4.46 -6.74 1.95
CA GLY A 8 -5.25 -5.79 2.73
C GLY A 8 -6.58 -5.45 2.03
N ALA A 9 -7.16 -6.41 1.31
CA ALA A 9 -8.34 -6.20 0.47
C ALA A 9 -9.67 -6.19 1.24
N SER A 10 -9.68 -6.38 2.56
CA SER A 10 -10.91 -6.44 3.37
C SER A 10 -11.47 -5.09 3.79
N SER A 11 -10.85 -3.97 3.40
CA SER A 11 -11.31 -2.61 3.72
C SER A 11 -10.54 -1.54 2.93
N GLY A 12 -11.12 -0.34 2.86
CA GLY A 12 -10.46 0.89 2.40
C GLY A 12 -9.95 0.81 0.96
N ILE A 13 -8.72 1.25 0.72
CA ILE A 13 -8.13 1.31 -0.63
C ILE A 13 -8.12 -0.07 -1.30
N GLY A 14 -7.72 -1.12 -0.58
CA GLY A 14 -7.65 -2.47 -1.13
C GLY A 14 -9.00 -3.03 -1.55
N GLU A 15 -10.04 -2.82 -0.75
CA GLU A 15 -11.43 -3.18 -1.06
C GLU A 15 -11.93 -2.39 -2.28
N SER A 16 -11.77 -1.07 -2.29
CA SER A 16 -12.19 -0.23 -3.41
C SER A 16 -11.47 -0.59 -4.72
N MET A 17 -10.18 -0.91 -4.66
CA MET A 17 -9.43 -1.39 -5.84
C MET A 17 -9.95 -2.75 -6.31
N ALA A 18 -10.26 -3.68 -5.41
CA ALA A 18 -10.84 -4.98 -5.76
C ALA A 18 -12.17 -4.81 -6.49
N LYS A 19 -13.08 -3.98 -5.98
CA LYS A 19 -14.35 -3.65 -6.64
C LYS A 19 -14.15 -3.01 -8.02
N SER A 20 -13.20 -2.08 -8.14
CA SER A 20 -12.90 -1.40 -9.41
C SER A 20 -12.33 -2.35 -10.47
N TYR A 21 -11.48 -3.30 -10.09
CA TYR A 21 -10.98 -4.34 -11.01
C TYR A 21 -12.06 -5.38 -11.36
N SER A 22 -12.95 -5.71 -10.42
CA SER A 22 -14.07 -6.62 -10.67
C SER A 22 -15.01 -6.09 -11.74
N LYS A 23 -15.31 -4.79 -11.76
CA LYS A 23 -16.08 -4.13 -12.82
C LYS A 23 -15.45 -4.29 -14.23
N LYS A 24 -14.15 -4.60 -14.30
CA LYS A 24 -13.43 -4.88 -15.56
C LYS A 24 -13.36 -6.38 -15.89
N GLY A 25 -14.04 -7.24 -15.13
CA GLY A 25 -14.03 -8.69 -15.33
C GLY A 25 -12.70 -9.37 -14.99
N CYS A 26 -11.89 -8.80 -14.08
CA CYS A 26 -10.59 -9.34 -13.72
C CYS A 26 -10.72 -10.57 -12.79
N THR A 27 -9.70 -11.44 -12.83
CA THR A 27 -9.48 -12.50 -11.85
C THR A 27 -8.66 -11.93 -10.69
N LEU A 28 -9.19 -12.01 -9.47
CA LEU A 28 -8.56 -11.41 -8.30
C LEU A 28 -8.18 -12.43 -7.24
N GLY A 29 -6.95 -12.36 -6.74
CA GLY A 29 -6.53 -12.96 -5.49
C GLY A 29 -6.58 -11.90 -4.39
N LEU A 30 -7.50 -12.02 -3.46
CA LEU A 30 -7.67 -11.08 -2.36
C LEU A 30 -7.18 -11.69 -1.06
N CYS A 31 -6.34 -10.99 -0.31
CA CYS A 31 -5.92 -11.48 0.99
C CYS A 31 -6.04 -10.46 2.12
N SER A 32 -6.36 -10.97 3.30
CA SER A 32 -6.36 -10.24 4.56
C SER A 32 -6.35 -11.18 5.77
N ARG A 33 -6.11 -10.64 6.96
CA ARG A 33 -6.23 -11.39 8.22
C ARG A 33 -7.68 -11.71 8.58
N ASN A 34 -8.61 -10.82 8.23
CA ASN A 34 -10.03 -10.96 8.55
C ASN A 34 -10.80 -11.62 7.40
N ILE A 35 -10.93 -12.95 7.48
CA ILE A 35 -11.60 -13.74 6.44
C ILE A 35 -13.11 -13.41 6.36
N LYS A 36 -13.77 -13.09 7.47
CA LYS A 36 -15.21 -12.75 7.46
C LYS A 36 -15.47 -11.50 6.62
N LYS A 37 -14.70 -10.42 6.84
CA LYS A 37 -14.81 -9.21 6.01
C LYS A 37 -14.40 -9.47 4.56
N LEU A 38 -13.41 -10.33 4.34
CA LEU A 38 -12.95 -10.66 2.99
C LEU A 38 -14.00 -11.41 2.19
N ASN A 39 -14.80 -12.28 2.83
CA ASN A 39 -15.96 -12.94 2.20
C ASN A 39 -17.00 -11.94 1.71
N LEU A 40 -17.33 -10.91 2.51
CA LEU A 40 -18.28 -9.87 2.09
C LEU A 40 -17.75 -9.12 0.84
N VAL A 41 -16.46 -8.78 0.84
CA VAL A 41 -15.84 -8.14 -0.33
C VAL A 41 -15.84 -9.06 -1.55
N LYS A 42 -15.60 -10.36 -1.36
CA LYS A 42 -15.69 -11.36 -2.43
C LYS A 42 -17.07 -11.35 -3.07
N GLU A 43 -18.14 -11.48 -2.28
CA GLU A 43 -19.53 -11.50 -2.77
C GLU A 43 -19.87 -10.24 -3.60
N GLU A 44 -19.45 -9.07 -3.11
CA GLU A 44 -19.64 -7.81 -3.85
C GLU A 44 -18.84 -7.76 -5.14
N CYS A 45 -17.59 -8.23 -5.13
CA CYS A 45 -16.75 -8.28 -6.31
C CYS A 45 -17.26 -9.27 -7.36
N GLU A 46 -17.80 -10.41 -6.94
CA GLU A 46 -18.41 -11.40 -7.85
C GLU A 46 -19.67 -10.84 -8.51
N LYS A 47 -20.53 -10.11 -7.76
CA LYS A 47 -21.70 -9.38 -8.34
C LYS A 47 -21.29 -8.33 -9.37
N LEU A 48 -20.08 -7.77 -9.25
CA LEU A 48 -19.51 -6.81 -10.19
C LEU A 48 -18.82 -7.46 -11.41
N GLY A 49 -18.83 -8.80 -11.51
CA GLY A 49 -18.29 -9.54 -12.65
C GLY A 49 -16.84 -10.04 -12.48
N GLY A 50 -16.24 -9.92 -11.30
CA GLY A 50 -14.91 -10.45 -11.02
C GLY A 50 -14.91 -11.95 -10.72
N LYS A 51 -13.85 -12.67 -11.08
CA LYS A 51 -13.56 -14.04 -10.60
C LYS A 51 -12.65 -13.93 -9.36
N ILE A 52 -13.13 -14.36 -8.18
CA ILE A 52 -12.49 -14.02 -6.91
C ILE A 52 -11.99 -15.26 -6.17
N PHE A 53 -10.69 -15.27 -5.87
CA PHE A 53 -10.04 -16.17 -4.91
C PHE A 53 -9.71 -15.42 -3.64
N ILE A 54 -9.97 -15.98 -2.47
CA ILE A 54 -9.68 -15.35 -1.19
C ILE A 54 -8.71 -16.18 -0.36
N TYR A 55 -7.82 -15.50 0.37
CA TYR A 55 -6.81 -16.13 1.20
C TYR A 55 -6.74 -15.44 2.57
N GLN A 56 -6.89 -16.22 3.64
CA GLN A 56 -6.57 -15.72 4.97
C GLN A 56 -5.05 -15.67 5.13
N LEU A 57 -4.50 -14.46 5.14
CA LEU A 57 -3.05 -14.22 5.18
C LEU A 57 -2.70 -13.05 6.08
N ASP A 58 -1.77 -13.28 7.01
CA ASP A 58 -0.97 -12.21 7.59
C ASP A 58 0.33 -12.09 6.77
N VAL A 59 0.56 -10.91 6.19
CA VAL A 59 1.76 -10.66 5.38
C VAL A 59 3.07 -10.73 6.19
N GLN A 60 3.00 -10.73 7.52
CA GLN A 60 4.16 -10.99 8.38
C GLN A 60 4.64 -12.44 8.29
N ASN A 61 3.80 -13.37 7.87
CA ASN A 61 4.16 -14.78 7.68
C ASN A 61 4.71 -15.01 6.26
N SER A 62 6.04 -14.97 6.14
CA SER A 62 6.75 -15.11 4.86
C SER A 62 6.50 -16.46 4.18
N GLN A 63 6.48 -17.56 4.96
CA GLN A 63 6.24 -18.90 4.42
C GLN A 63 4.85 -19.01 3.78
N LYS A 64 3.83 -18.48 4.47
CA LYS A 64 2.46 -18.47 3.95
C LYS A 64 2.31 -17.57 2.73
N CYS A 65 3.09 -16.47 2.64
CA CYS A 65 3.15 -15.64 1.43
C CYS A 65 3.68 -16.44 0.23
N ILE A 66 4.72 -17.26 0.42
CA ILE A 66 5.28 -18.15 -0.62
C ILE A 66 4.24 -19.18 -1.08
N GLU A 67 3.55 -19.84 -0.15
CA GLU A 67 2.52 -20.83 -0.46
C GLU A 67 1.38 -20.23 -1.27
N ILE A 68 0.86 -19.08 -0.81
CA ILE A 68 -0.27 -18.40 -1.45
C ILE A 68 0.10 -17.83 -2.82
N SER A 69 1.32 -17.34 -3.01
CA SER A 69 1.76 -16.85 -4.32
C SER A 69 1.75 -17.95 -5.38
N LYS A 70 2.23 -19.15 -5.02
CA LYS A 70 2.20 -20.34 -5.90
C LYS A 70 0.76 -20.78 -6.16
N LYS A 71 -0.06 -20.83 -5.10
CA LYS A 71 -1.47 -21.23 -5.20
C LYS A 71 -2.25 -20.32 -6.13
N PHE A 72 -2.16 -18.99 -5.93
CA PHE A 72 -2.84 -18.03 -6.80
C PHE A 72 -2.38 -18.11 -8.25
N ASN A 73 -1.07 -18.25 -8.48
CA ASN A 73 -0.53 -18.43 -9.82
C ASN A 73 -1.13 -19.64 -10.56
N LEU A 74 -1.32 -20.75 -9.87
CA LEU A 74 -1.95 -21.95 -10.45
C LEU A 74 -3.45 -21.73 -10.70
N GLU A 75 -4.18 -21.18 -9.73
CA GLU A 75 -5.63 -20.95 -9.80
C GLU A 75 -6.03 -19.91 -10.85
N ALA A 76 -5.20 -18.88 -11.04
CA ALA A 76 -5.44 -17.82 -12.01
C ALA A 76 -4.84 -18.07 -13.40
N GLY A 77 -3.92 -19.03 -13.52
CA GLY A 77 -3.21 -19.28 -14.77
C GLY A 77 -2.15 -18.23 -15.11
N GLY A 78 -1.52 -17.63 -14.08
CA GLY A 78 -0.52 -16.57 -14.21
C GLY A 78 -0.84 -15.34 -13.35
N VAL A 79 0.09 -14.38 -13.27
CA VAL A 79 -0.06 -13.18 -12.43
C VAL A 79 0.40 -11.93 -13.18
N ASP A 80 -0.51 -11.02 -13.49
CA ASP A 80 -0.19 -9.78 -14.20
C ASP A 80 0.22 -8.66 -13.24
N CYS A 81 -0.42 -8.59 -12.06
CA CYS A 81 -0.19 -7.50 -11.12
C CYS A 81 -0.27 -7.98 -9.67
N VAL A 82 0.63 -7.50 -8.83
CA VAL A 82 0.57 -7.73 -7.37
C VAL A 82 0.60 -6.39 -6.64
N ILE A 83 -0.44 -6.13 -5.84
CA ILE A 83 -0.63 -4.88 -5.13
C ILE A 83 -0.42 -5.11 -3.63
N ALA A 84 0.73 -4.67 -3.13
CA ALA A 84 1.04 -4.66 -1.71
C ALA A 84 0.40 -3.42 -1.06
N ASN A 85 -0.84 -3.62 -0.57
CA ASN A 85 -1.63 -2.56 0.06
C ASN A 85 -1.79 -2.77 1.57
N ALA A 86 -1.63 -4.00 2.09
CA ALA A 86 -1.71 -4.26 3.52
C ALA A 86 -0.77 -3.34 4.32
N GLY A 87 -1.30 -2.71 5.35
CA GLY A 87 -0.53 -1.82 6.21
C GLY A 87 -1.32 -1.41 7.44
N ILE A 88 -0.62 -0.93 8.43
CA ILE A 88 -1.17 -0.36 9.66
C ILE A 88 -0.56 1.02 9.91
N GLY A 89 -1.33 1.90 10.52
CA GLY A 89 -0.91 3.23 10.96
C GLY A 89 -1.08 3.37 12.48
N GLY A 90 -0.98 4.61 12.94
CA GLY A 90 -1.18 4.97 14.33
C GLY A 90 0.08 5.51 14.99
N ASP A 91 -0.06 5.89 16.26
CA ASP A 91 1.04 6.29 17.13
C ASP A 91 2.02 5.13 17.34
N ASP A 92 3.30 5.41 17.23
CA ASP A 92 4.38 4.42 17.34
C ASP A 92 4.84 4.15 18.78
N GLY A 93 4.22 4.81 19.76
CA GLY A 93 4.52 4.61 21.17
C GLY A 93 5.85 5.21 21.61
N LEU A 94 6.32 6.29 20.97
CA LEU A 94 7.62 6.92 21.23
C LEU A 94 7.94 7.13 22.70
N PHE A 95 6.96 7.59 23.51
CA PHE A 95 7.15 7.87 24.94
C PHE A 95 6.86 6.67 25.86
N SER A 96 6.46 5.53 25.31
CA SER A 96 6.14 4.35 26.13
C SER A 96 7.38 3.60 26.65
N GLY A 97 8.55 3.87 26.09
CA GLY A 97 9.77 3.08 26.33
C GLY A 97 9.69 1.64 25.76
N ASN A 98 8.57 1.27 25.09
CA ASN A 98 8.35 -0.07 24.54
C ASN A 98 8.31 -0.03 23.00
N SER A 99 9.26 -0.71 22.37
CA SER A 99 9.40 -0.78 20.94
C SER A 99 8.36 -1.65 20.21
N GLN A 100 7.47 -2.33 20.93
CA GLN A 100 6.56 -3.32 20.33
C GLN A 100 5.64 -2.72 19.29
N LYS A 101 5.01 -1.56 19.57
CA LYS A 101 4.15 -0.86 18.61
C LYS A 101 4.95 -0.43 17.37
N PHE A 102 6.10 0.18 17.59
CA PHE A 102 7.02 0.62 16.55
C PHE A 102 7.40 -0.56 15.62
N ASN A 103 7.90 -1.64 16.21
CA ASN A 103 8.35 -2.82 15.47
C ASN A 103 7.20 -3.52 14.74
N ASN A 104 5.97 -3.55 15.30
CA ASN A 104 4.81 -4.13 14.63
C ASN A 104 4.43 -3.36 13.36
N ILE A 105 4.54 -2.02 13.37
CA ILE A 105 4.33 -1.20 12.17
C ILE A 105 5.37 -1.55 11.09
N LEU A 106 6.65 -1.66 11.45
CA LEU A 106 7.71 -2.05 10.51
C LEU A 106 7.50 -3.47 9.97
N LYS A 107 7.17 -4.42 10.85
CA LYS A 107 6.89 -5.82 10.45
C LYS A 107 5.78 -5.90 9.40
N THR A 108 4.70 -5.14 9.58
CA THR A 108 3.58 -5.15 8.63
C THR A 108 3.89 -4.34 7.36
N ASN A 109 4.33 -3.09 7.53
CA ASN A 109 4.40 -2.13 6.42
C ASN A 109 5.65 -2.27 5.55
N LEU A 110 6.74 -2.82 6.09
CA LEU A 110 8.00 -3.01 5.38
C LEU A 110 8.24 -4.49 5.07
N PHE A 111 8.41 -5.32 6.11
CA PHE A 111 8.67 -6.75 5.89
C PHE A 111 7.46 -7.46 5.27
N GLY A 112 6.23 -7.11 5.66
CA GLY A 112 5.03 -7.67 5.06
C GLY A 112 4.90 -7.38 3.57
N VAL A 113 5.36 -6.21 3.11
CA VAL A 113 5.38 -5.88 1.67
C VAL A 113 6.41 -6.72 0.93
N THR A 114 7.62 -6.86 1.45
CA THR A 114 8.66 -7.69 0.82
C THR A 114 8.33 -9.17 0.86
N ASN A 115 7.81 -9.67 1.98
CA ASN A 115 7.32 -11.06 2.11
C ASN A 115 6.26 -11.40 1.05
N LEU A 116 5.36 -10.46 0.78
CA LEU A 116 4.31 -10.64 -0.22
C LEU A 116 4.85 -10.60 -1.65
N LEU A 117 5.67 -9.60 -1.98
CA LEU A 117 6.05 -9.32 -3.37
C LEU A 117 7.13 -10.25 -3.89
N MET A 118 8.16 -10.53 -3.07
CA MET A 118 9.32 -11.30 -3.52
C MET A 118 8.96 -12.69 -4.07
N PRO A 119 8.01 -13.45 -3.51
CA PRO A 119 7.62 -14.76 -4.07
C PRO A 119 6.99 -14.69 -5.47
N PHE A 120 6.42 -13.56 -5.87
CA PHE A 120 5.86 -13.39 -7.22
C PHE A 120 6.92 -13.02 -8.26
N ILE A 121 8.09 -12.50 -7.86
CA ILE A 121 9.15 -12.09 -8.79
C ILE A 121 9.65 -13.26 -9.66
N PRO A 122 9.96 -14.46 -9.13
CA PRO A 122 10.35 -15.61 -9.96
C PRO A 122 9.26 -16.03 -10.95
N ILE A 123 7.98 -15.94 -10.56
CA ILE A 123 6.83 -16.23 -11.41
C ILE A 123 6.79 -15.25 -12.58
N MET A 124 6.81 -13.94 -12.30
CA MET A 124 6.81 -12.89 -13.31
C MET A 124 8.06 -12.92 -14.20
N LYS A 125 9.23 -13.27 -13.62
CA LYS A 125 10.46 -13.46 -14.39
C LYS A 125 10.31 -14.58 -15.43
N LYS A 126 9.71 -15.73 -15.05
CA LYS A 126 9.41 -16.81 -15.99
C LYS A 126 8.40 -16.39 -17.05
N GLN A 127 7.40 -15.58 -16.69
CA GLN A 127 6.41 -15.02 -17.62
C GLN A 127 7.00 -13.94 -18.54
N LYS A 128 8.15 -13.36 -18.22
CA LYS A 128 8.74 -12.17 -18.85
C LYS A 128 7.79 -10.97 -18.87
N SER A 129 6.93 -10.87 -17.88
CA SER A 129 5.97 -9.78 -17.70
C SER A 129 5.42 -9.74 -16.29
N GLY A 130 5.00 -8.56 -15.84
CA GLY A 130 4.34 -8.37 -14.55
C GLY A 130 4.46 -6.94 -14.05
N THR A 131 3.60 -6.58 -13.11
CA THR A 131 3.64 -5.28 -12.43
C THR A 131 3.58 -5.46 -10.93
N LEU A 132 4.56 -4.96 -10.22
CA LEU A 132 4.56 -4.87 -8.76
C LEU A 132 4.13 -3.47 -8.34
N VAL A 133 3.16 -3.40 -7.43
CA VAL A 133 2.63 -2.13 -6.92
C VAL A 133 2.77 -2.09 -5.41
N CYS A 134 3.28 -0.99 -4.86
CA CYS A 134 3.18 -0.74 -3.42
C CYS A 134 2.34 0.51 -3.12
N ILE A 135 1.48 0.40 -2.11
CA ILE A 135 0.80 1.54 -1.53
C ILE A 135 1.68 2.10 -0.40
N SER A 136 2.46 3.13 -0.77
CA SER A 136 3.26 3.93 0.16
C SER A 136 2.40 5.02 0.81
N SER A 137 2.89 6.23 0.95
CA SER A 137 2.17 7.39 1.50
C SER A 137 2.92 8.69 1.20
N VAL A 138 2.25 9.82 1.29
CA VAL A 138 2.92 11.14 1.37
C VAL A 138 3.85 11.24 2.58
N ALA A 139 3.59 10.46 3.63
CA ALA A 139 4.46 10.31 4.80
C ALA A 139 5.85 9.72 4.48
N ALA A 140 6.04 9.17 3.28
CA ALA A 140 7.36 8.77 2.78
C ALA A 140 8.28 9.97 2.50
N PHE A 141 7.73 11.16 2.37
CA PHE A 141 8.45 12.37 2.00
C PHE A 141 8.54 13.40 3.13
N ILE A 142 7.52 13.44 4.00
CA ILE A 142 7.40 14.43 5.09
C ILE A 142 7.23 13.68 6.40
N PRO A 143 8.22 13.74 7.31
CA PRO A 143 8.11 13.10 8.61
C PRO A 143 7.01 13.77 9.45
N THR A 144 6.26 12.96 10.18
CA THR A 144 5.20 13.42 11.07
C THR A 144 5.53 13.00 12.50
N PRO A 145 5.48 13.90 13.50
CA PRO A 145 5.69 13.54 14.90
C PRO A 145 4.79 12.38 15.34
N PHE A 146 5.30 11.52 16.22
CA PHE A 146 4.64 10.32 16.77
C PHE A 146 4.32 9.20 15.74
N HIS A 147 4.78 9.36 14.49
CA HIS A 147 4.56 8.40 13.41
C HIS A 147 5.87 7.96 12.75
N GLY A 148 6.97 7.96 13.51
CA GLY A 148 8.31 7.62 12.98
C GLY A 148 8.37 6.25 12.34
N ALA A 149 7.76 5.22 12.96
CA ALA A 149 7.67 3.88 12.40
C ALA A 149 6.89 3.85 11.07
N TYR A 150 5.77 4.57 11.00
CA TYR A 150 4.97 4.64 9.78
C TYR A 150 5.73 5.38 8.67
N CYS A 151 6.25 6.58 8.96
CA CYS A 151 7.00 7.38 7.99
C CYS A 151 8.23 6.62 7.46
N SER A 152 9.02 6.01 8.36
CA SER A 152 10.20 5.24 7.97
C SER A 152 9.85 4.03 7.13
N SER A 153 8.79 3.27 7.49
CA SER A 153 8.34 2.14 6.69
C SER A 153 7.92 2.53 5.27
N LYS A 154 7.20 3.66 5.14
CA LYS A 154 6.72 4.14 3.82
C LYS A 154 7.85 4.73 2.98
N SER A 155 8.85 5.37 3.61
CA SER A 155 10.08 5.83 2.94
C SER A 155 10.93 4.64 2.48
N ALA A 156 11.13 3.64 3.34
CA ALA A 156 11.91 2.45 3.03
C ALA A 156 11.32 1.68 1.84
N ILE A 157 10.00 1.44 1.83
CA ILE A 157 9.34 0.75 0.71
C ILE A 157 9.47 1.52 -0.61
N LYS A 158 9.34 2.84 -0.55
CA LYS A 158 9.57 3.68 -1.74
C LYS A 158 11.01 3.51 -2.25
N MET A 159 12.00 3.56 -1.36
CA MET A 159 13.41 3.38 -1.73
C MET A 159 13.68 1.99 -2.31
N ILE A 160 13.08 0.94 -1.74
CA ILE A 160 13.18 -0.43 -2.27
C ILE A 160 12.63 -0.48 -3.71
N PHE A 161 11.48 0.12 -3.98
CA PHE A 161 10.89 0.14 -5.32
C PHE A 161 11.75 0.91 -6.32
N ASP A 162 12.32 2.05 -5.91
CA ASP A 162 13.25 2.82 -6.76
C ASP A 162 14.50 2.00 -7.10
N SER A 163 15.03 1.21 -6.14
CA SER A 163 16.15 0.31 -6.34
C SER A 163 15.79 -0.92 -7.20
N TRP A 164 14.62 -1.50 -7.00
CA TRP A 164 14.18 -2.68 -7.76
C TRP A 164 13.85 -2.38 -9.21
N ARG A 165 13.41 -1.16 -9.50
CA ARG A 165 12.95 -0.75 -10.84
C ARG A 165 13.94 -1.09 -11.95
N PRO A 166 15.21 -0.64 -11.93
CA PRO A 166 16.17 -0.99 -12.98
C PRO A 166 16.46 -2.49 -13.02
N SER A 167 16.54 -3.16 -11.87
CA SER A 167 16.86 -4.59 -11.80
C SER A 167 15.73 -5.48 -12.35
N LEU A 168 14.48 -5.09 -12.18
CA LEU A 168 13.30 -5.85 -12.65
C LEU A 168 12.95 -5.53 -14.10
N LYS A 169 13.31 -4.34 -14.57
CA LYS A 169 13.05 -3.90 -15.96
C LYS A 169 13.68 -4.84 -17.00
N ILE A 170 14.82 -5.45 -16.72
CA ILE A 170 15.49 -6.41 -17.61
C ILE A 170 14.66 -7.68 -17.87
N PHE A 171 13.71 -7.98 -16.98
CA PHE A 171 12.76 -9.08 -17.11
C PHE A 171 11.36 -8.61 -17.54
N ASN A 172 11.23 -7.36 -18.00
CA ASN A 172 9.95 -6.72 -18.32
C ASN A 172 8.95 -6.71 -17.15
N ILE A 173 9.47 -6.62 -15.91
CA ILE A 173 8.66 -6.46 -14.70
C ILE A 173 8.67 -4.98 -14.32
N LYS A 174 7.49 -4.38 -14.20
CA LYS A 174 7.30 -2.97 -13.86
C LYS A 174 7.11 -2.79 -12.36
N THR A 175 7.46 -1.62 -11.85
CA THR A 175 7.22 -1.25 -10.45
C THR A 175 6.51 0.08 -10.37
N VAL A 176 5.41 0.14 -9.63
CA VAL A 176 4.60 1.35 -9.43
C VAL A 176 4.48 1.65 -7.94
N THR A 177 4.89 2.84 -7.53
CA THR A 177 4.75 3.33 -6.15
C THR A 177 3.61 4.35 -6.10
N ILE A 178 2.56 4.04 -5.35
CA ILE A 178 1.46 4.97 -5.11
C ILE A 178 1.63 5.57 -3.71
N CYS A 179 1.61 6.90 -3.63
CA CYS A 179 1.78 7.67 -2.40
C CYS A 179 0.51 8.48 -2.10
N PRO A 180 -0.50 7.87 -1.48
CA PRO A 180 -1.71 8.58 -1.08
C PRO A 180 -1.44 9.55 0.07
N GLY A 181 -2.20 10.66 0.08
CA GLY A 181 -2.46 11.44 1.29
C GLY A 181 -3.61 10.84 2.09
N PHE A 182 -4.47 11.68 2.66
CA PHE A 182 -5.62 11.22 3.44
C PHE A 182 -6.73 10.70 2.53
N ILE A 183 -7.00 9.39 2.62
CA ILE A 183 -8.07 8.68 1.92
C ILE A 183 -9.06 8.18 2.96
N ASP A 184 -10.36 8.31 2.70
CA ASP A 184 -11.42 7.84 3.59
C ASP A 184 -11.37 6.33 3.74
N THR A 185 -10.82 5.90 4.85
CA THR A 185 -10.59 4.49 5.17
C THR A 185 -10.66 4.31 6.69
N PRO A 186 -10.84 3.09 7.20
CA PRO A 186 -10.80 2.83 8.64
C PRO A 186 -9.51 3.29 9.32
N MET A 187 -8.39 3.37 8.60
CA MET A 187 -7.09 3.83 9.12
C MET A 187 -7.09 5.32 9.47
N VAL A 188 -7.94 6.13 8.84
CA VAL A 188 -8.01 7.60 8.98
C VAL A 188 -9.16 8.03 9.90
N LYS A 189 -10.01 7.09 10.36
CA LYS A 189 -11.07 7.37 11.32
C LYS A 189 -10.46 7.89 12.64
N GLY A 190 -10.88 9.10 13.05
CA GLY A 190 -10.35 9.77 14.25
C GLY A 190 -9.20 10.75 14.00
N VAL A 191 -8.62 10.78 12.81
CA VAL A 191 -7.70 11.85 12.43
C VAL A 191 -8.53 13.13 12.19
N GLY A 192 -8.27 14.18 12.98
CA GLY A 192 -9.02 15.44 12.89
C GLY A 192 -9.08 15.97 11.47
N ARG A 193 -10.22 16.60 11.10
CA ARG A 193 -10.53 17.11 9.74
C ARG A 193 -9.62 18.27 9.26
N LYS A 194 -8.37 18.32 9.67
CA LYS A 194 -7.43 19.38 9.26
C LYS A 194 -6.98 19.29 7.80
N PHE A 195 -7.20 18.13 7.14
CA PHE A 195 -6.77 17.91 5.76
C PHE A 195 -7.94 17.40 4.90
N PRO A 196 -7.97 17.75 3.60
CA PRO A 196 -8.99 17.25 2.69
C PRO A 196 -8.86 15.73 2.52
N ILE A 197 -9.90 15.02 2.95
CA ILE A 197 -10.01 13.54 2.82
C ILE A 197 -10.66 13.25 1.46
N LYS A 198 -10.09 12.32 0.70
CA LYS A 198 -10.62 11.86 -0.59
C LYS A 198 -11.27 10.49 -0.45
N SER A 199 -12.38 10.26 -1.18
CA SER A 199 -13.04 8.96 -1.24
C SER A 199 -12.08 7.86 -1.73
N ALA A 200 -12.18 6.68 -1.12
CA ALA A 200 -11.41 5.51 -1.53
C ALA A 200 -11.80 5.05 -2.95
N ASP A 201 -13.07 5.18 -3.34
CA ASP A 201 -13.54 4.77 -4.66
C ASP A 201 -12.96 5.67 -5.77
N ILE A 202 -13.03 6.99 -5.57
CA ILE A 202 -12.43 7.95 -6.54
C ILE A 202 -10.91 7.77 -6.62
N ALA A 203 -10.27 7.50 -5.49
CA ALA A 203 -8.83 7.26 -5.45
C ALA A 203 -8.47 5.97 -6.19
N SER A 204 -9.21 4.87 -5.94
CA SER A 204 -8.96 3.57 -6.57
C SER A 204 -9.06 3.62 -8.09
N GLU A 205 -10.06 4.28 -8.65
CA GLU A 205 -10.19 4.45 -10.12
C GLU A 205 -8.98 5.17 -10.73
N LYS A 206 -8.46 6.18 -10.02
CA LYS A 206 -7.23 6.86 -10.45
C LYS A 206 -6.01 5.95 -10.33
N PHE A 207 -5.92 5.17 -9.25
CA PHE A 207 -4.80 4.25 -9.04
C PHE A 207 -4.76 3.16 -10.10
N LEU A 208 -5.90 2.59 -10.50
CA LEU A 208 -5.98 1.65 -11.60
C LEU A 208 -5.39 2.23 -12.90
N LYS A 209 -5.81 3.45 -13.26
CA LYS A 209 -5.30 4.14 -14.46
C LYS A 209 -3.79 4.37 -14.40
N ILE A 210 -3.26 4.68 -13.22
CA ILE A 210 -1.82 4.91 -13.01
C ILE A 210 -1.02 3.60 -13.08
N ILE A 211 -1.57 2.51 -12.55
CA ILE A 211 -0.97 1.18 -12.65
C ILE A 211 -0.94 0.72 -14.11
N GLU A 212 -2.03 0.92 -14.86
CA GLU A 212 -2.10 0.61 -16.29
C GLU A 212 -1.11 1.43 -17.13
N LYS A 213 -0.83 2.68 -16.73
CA LYS A 213 0.17 3.57 -17.35
C LYS A 213 1.61 3.33 -16.87
N GLU A 214 1.80 2.42 -15.94
CA GLU A 214 3.11 2.04 -15.38
C GLU A 214 3.91 3.25 -14.85
N VAL A 215 3.24 4.21 -14.21
CA VAL A 215 3.88 5.41 -13.66
C VAL A 215 4.73 5.05 -12.45
N ASP A 216 6.02 5.38 -12.50
CA ASP A 216 7.01 5.02 -11.48
C ASP A 216 6.61 5.40 -10.05
N THR A 217 6.22 6.66 -9.85
CA THR A 217 5.77 7.18 -8.55
C THR A 217 4.61 8.15 -8.74
N TYR A 218 3.48 7.85 -8.10
CA TYR A 218 2.28 8.67 -8.16
C TYR A 218 1.88 9.18 -6.79
N ILE A 219 1.84 10.50 -6.63
CA ILE A 219 1.40 11.19 -5.41
C ILE A 219 -0.03 11.68 -5.61
N TYR A 220 -0.93 11.31 -4.70
CA TYR A 220 -2.36 11.65 -4.77
C TYR A 220 -2.91 12.13 -3.42
N PRO A 221 -3.71 13.20 -3.39
CA PRO A 221 -3.99 14.17 -4.46
C PRO A 221 -2.77 14.99 -4.90
N TYR A 222 -2.86 15.59 -6.10
CA TYR A 222 -1.74 16.31 -6.73
C TYR A 222 -1.14 17.43 -5.89
N PHE A 223 -1.95 18.12 -5.09
CA PHE A 223 -1.47 19.23 -4.26
C PHE A 223 -0.37 18.81 -3.27
N TYR A 224 -0.31 17.52 -2.85
CA TYR A 224 0.79 17.04 -2.03
C TYR A 224 2.15 17.08 -2.75
N LYS A 225 2.19 17.03 -4.08
CA LYS A 225 3.46 17.25 -4.82
C LYS A 225 4.02 18.64 -4.54
N ILE A 226 3.14 19.64 -4.51
CA ILE A 226 3.49 21.03 -4.25
C ILE A 226 3.99 21.18 -2.80
N ILE A 227 3.25 20.61 -1.84
CA ILE A 227 3.65 20.62 -0.42
C ILE A 227 5.02 19.96 -0.23
N ILE A 228 5.24 18.78 -0.82
CA ILE A 228 6.51 18.04 -0.74
C ILE A 228 7.66 18.85 -1.37
N TYR A 229 7.40 19.52 -2.50
CA TYR A 229 8.39 20.38 -3.13
C TYR A 229 8.83 21.52 -2.20
N PHE A 230 7.89 22.28 -1.65
CA PHE A 230 8.21 23.35 -0.70
C PHE A 230 8.85 22.83 0.59
N TYR A 231 8.37 21.70 1.12
CA TYR A 231 9.00 21.04 2.29
C TYR A 231 10.50 20.78 2.07
N LYS A 232 10.90 20.31 0.89
CA LYS A 232 12.31 20.04 0.56
C LYS A 232 13.18 21.31 0.51
N LEU A 233 12.59 22.48 0.30
CA LEU A 233 13.30 23.77 0.28
C LEU A 233 13.43 24.38 1.68
N ILE A 234 12.63 23.95 2.64
CA ILE A 234 12.67 24.48 4.02
C ILE A 234 13.88 23.89 4.75
N PRO A 235 14.79 24.72 5.29
CA PRO A 235 15.87 24.26 6.15
C PRO A 235 15.33 23.46 7.35
N LYS A 236 15.97 22.32 7.66
CA LYS A 236 15.52 21.41 8.75
C LYS A 236 15.30 22.14 10.08
N LYS A 237 16.12 23.15 10.40
CA LYS A 237 16.00 23.95 11.62
C LYS A 237 14.66 24.69 11.68
N ILE A 238 14.26 25.30 10.57
CA ILE A 238 12.96 26.03 10.46
C ILE A 238 11.81 25.02 10.53
N TYR A 239 11.87 23.90 9.81
CA TYR A 239 10.86 22.86 9.88
C TYR A 239 10.67 22.36 11.32
N ASN A 240 11.75 22.02 12.02
CA ASN A 240 11.68 21.53 13.39
C ASN A 240 11.05 22.56 14.33
N MET A 241 11.42 23.84 14.21
CA MET A 241 10.81 24.93 15.00
C MET A 241 9.30 25.04 14.77
N LEU A 242 8.85 24.99 13.52
CA LEU A 242 7.42 25.06 13.16
C LEU A 242 6.64 23.85 13.70
N ILE A 243 7.17 22.65 13.49
CA ILE A 243 6.53 21.42 13.94
C ILE A 243 6.47 21.34 15.45
N THR A 244 7.55 21.68 16.18
CA THR A 244 7.54 21.73 17.64
C THR A 244 6.46 22.69 18.14
N LYS A 245 6.33 23.88 17.55
CA LYS A 245 5.29 24.86 17.93
C LYS A 245 3.86 24.33 17.71
N ILE A 246 3.64 23.54 16.65
CA ILE A 246 2.31 22.97 16.33
C ILE A 246 1.95 21.84 17.30
N PHE A 247 2.94 21.02 17.69
CA PHE A 247 2.75 19.84 18.54
C PHE A 247 3.11 20.05 20.02
N SER A 248 3.57 21.25 20.40
CA SER A 248 3.87 21.61 21.81
C SER A 248 2.62 21.85 22.66
N LYS A 249 1.44 21.92 22.08
CA LYS A 249 0.20 21.89 22.87
C LYS A 249 0.01 20.47 23.38
N PRO A 250 -0.14 20.27 24.72
CA PRO A 250 -0.37 18.93 25.26
C PRO A 250 -1.60 18.36 24.58
N ILE A 251 -1.46 17.11 24.10
CA ILE A 251 -2.59 16.28 23.71
C ILE A 251 -3.22 15.89 25.04
N SER A 252 -4.20 16.72 25.49
CA SER A 252 -5.04 16.42 26.65
C SER A 252 -5.94 15.23 26.36
#